data_ad917a6a6ba329763221929980391145
#
_entry.id   ad917a6a6ba329763221929980391145
#
_cell.length_a   1.000
_cell.length_b   1.000
_cell.length_c   1.000
_cell.angle_alpha   90.00
_cell.angle_beta   90.00
_cell.angle_gamma   90.00
#
_symmetry.space_group_name_H-M   'P 1'
#
loop_
_entity.id
_entity.type
_entity.pdbx_description
1 polymer ?
#
loop_
_entity_poly.entity_id
_entity_poly.type
_entity_poly.pdbx_seq_one_letter_code
_entity_poly.pdbx_strand_id
1 'polypeptide(L)'
;EFHQLLKLSVKAGEILFFLTDVPIRLKSGTKLIVDNLIFYSDGRYEFIDVKGALTPVFLLKKKQVEDAYPLKIKIAKKKGKRWSIY
;
A
#
# COMPACT_ATOMS: atom_id res chain seq x y z
N GLU A 1 0.23 -0.72 14.14
CA GLU A 1 1.63 -0.34 14.11
C GLU A 1 2.00 0.53 12.90
N PHE A 2 1.79 0.03 11.69
CA PHE A 2 2.05 0.82 10.49
C PHE A 2 1.14 2.04 10.44
N HIS A 3 -0.12 1.88 10.81
CA HIS A 3 -1.08 2.99 10.87
C HIS A 3 -0.65 4.05 11.87
N GLN A 4 0.00 3.66 12.96
CA GLN A 4 0.51 4.63 13.94
C GLN A 4 1.61 5.49 13.35
N LEU A 5 2.50 4.89 12.55
CA LEU A 5 3.52 5.63 11.83
C LEU A 5 2.91 6.62 10.85
N LEU A 6 1.87 6.19 10.13
CA LEU A 6 1.16 7.07 9.18
C LEU A 6 0.50 8.23 9.91
N LYS A 7 -0.12 7.98 11.06
CA LYS A 7 -0.74 9.05 11.86
C LYS A 7 0.29 10.06 12.35
N LEU A 8 1.47 9.59 12.75
CA LEU A 8 2.56 10.48 13.16
C LEU A 8 3.04 11.34 11.98
N SER A 9 3.14 10.74 10.80
CA SER A 9 3.55 11.46 9.59
C SER A 9 2.52 12.51 9.17
N VAL A 10 1.23 12.25 9.39
CA VAL A 10 0.18 13.25 9.17
C VAL A 10 0.37 14.43 10.10
N LYS A 11 0.63 14.17 11.40
CA LYS A 11 0.89 15.23 12.38
C LYS A 11 2.12 16.04 12.03
N ALA A 12 3.16 15.38 11.49
CA ALA A 12 4.40 16.05 11.09
C ALA A 12 4.26 16.84 9.79
N GLY A 13 3.11 16.71 9.08
CA GLY A 13 2.89 17.43 7.83
C GLY A 13 3.47 16.77 6.59
N GLU A 14 4.04 15.57 6.71
CA GLU A 14 4.62 14.84 5.58
C GLU A 14 3.54 14.18 4.72
N ILE A 15 2.46 13.73 5.35
CA ILE A 15 1.31 13.09 4.73
C ILE A 15 0.09 13.97 4.92
N LEU A 16 -0.66 14.22 3.84
CA LEU A 16 -1.94 14.94 3.93
C LEU A 16 -3.00 14.07 4.60
N PHE A 17 -3.19 12.86 4.07
CA PHE A 17 -4.10 11.88 4.63
C PHE A 17 -3.81 10.52 3.99
N PHE A 18 -4.41 9.48 4.52
CA PHE A 18 -4.33 8.15 3.94
C PHE A 18 -5.67 7.44 4.04
N LEU A 19 -5.91 6.52 3.11
CA LEU A 19 -7.09 5.67 3.08
C LEU A 19 -6.66 4.23 3.37
N THR A 20 -7.55 3.44 3.97
CA THR A 20 -7.29 2.05 4.29
C THR A 20 -8.25 1.14 3.54
N ASP A 21 -7.84 -0.12 3.33
CA ASP A 21 -8.67 -1.15 2.71
C ASP A 21 -9.25 -0.69 1.37
N VAL A 22 -8.36 -0.28 0.46
CA VAL A 22 -8.74 0.27 -0.83
C VAL A 22 -8.90 -0.87 -1.84
N PRO A 23 -10.12 -1.13 -2.35
CA PRO A 23 -10.33 -2.18 -3.34
C PRO A 23 -9.94 -1.72 -4.74
N ILE A 24 -9.16 -2.54 -5.43
CA ILE A 24 -8.82 -2.35 -6.83
C ILE A 24 -9.43 -3.51 -7.60
N ARG A 25 -10.35 -3.21 -8.51
CA ARG A 25 -11.08 -4.22 -9.26
C ARG A 25 -10.43 -4.49 -10.60
N LEU A 26 -10.38 -5.77 -10.97
CA LEU A 26 -9.93 -6.22 -12.27
C LEU A 26 -11.13 -6.58 -13.14
N LYS A 27 -10.94 -6.56 -14.47
CA LYS A 27 -12.01 -6.90 -15.42
C LYS A 27 -12.55 -8.31 -15.23
N SER A 28 -11.73 -9.22 -14.73
CA SER A 28 -12.12 -10.60 -14.45
C SER A 28 -13.10 -10.74 -13.28
N GLY A 29 -13.40 -9.65 -12.57
CA GLY A 29 -14.21 -9.67 -11.35
C GLY A 29 -13.39 -9.89 -10.09
N THR A 30 -12.12 -10.23 -10.22
CA THR A 30 -11.19 -10.34 -9.09
C THR A 30 -10.90 -8.95 -8.56
N LYS A 31 -10.73 -8.83 -7.26
CA LYS A 31 -10.31 -7.57 -6.64
C LYS A 31 -9.13 -7.80 -5.72
N LEU A 32 -8.28 -6.78 -5.60
CA LEU A 32 -7.21 -6.73 -4.62
C LEU A 32 -7.52 -5.60 -3.66
N ILE A 33 -7.56 -5.92 -2.36
CA ILE A 33 -7.74 -4.90 -1.33
C ILE A 33 -6.35 -4.52 -0.83
N VAL A 34 -5.96 -3.26 -1.10
CA VAL A 34 -4.67 -2.73 -0.65
C VAL A 34 -4.85 -2.08 0.70
N ASP A 35 -3.95 -2.38 1.63
CA ASP A 35 -4.08 -1.91 3.01
C ASP A 35 -4.09 -0.39 3.13
N ASN A 36 -3.25 0.28 2.35
CA ASN A 36 -3.07 1.74 2.49
C ASN A 36 -2.90 2.43 1.14
N LEU A 37 -3.57 3.57 0.99
CA LEU A 37 -3.30 4.53 -0.07
C LEU A 37 -2.94 5.84 0.60
N ILE A 38 -1.71 6.31 0.39
CA ILE A 38 -1.14 7.44 1.08
C ILE A 38 -1.00 8.62 0.14
N PHE A 39 -1.49 9.80 0.55
CA PHE A 39 -1.35 11.04 -0.19
C PHE A 39 -0.37 11.94 0.56
N TYR A 40 0.74 12.23 -0.08
CA TYR A 40 1.81 13.04 0.50
C TYR A 40 1.56 14.53 0.28
N SER A 41 2.15 15.33 1.16
CA SER A 41 2.00 16.78 1.10
C SER A 41 2.61 17.41 -0.16
N ASP A 42 3.54 16.71 -0.81
CA ASP A 42 4.15 17.18 -2.06
C ASP A 42 3.38 16.78 -3.32
N GLY A 43 2.20 16.17 -3.16
CA GLY A 43 1.34 15.77 -4.29
C GLY A 43 1.53 14.35 -4.77
N ARG A 44 2.51 13.61 -4.25
CA ARG A 44 2.68 12.20 -4.58
C ARG A 44 1.64 11.34 -3.88
N TYR A 45 1.43 10.14 -4.40
CA TYR A 45 0.64 9.12 -3.71
C TYR A 45 1.31 7.77 -3.85
N GLU A 46 1.03 6.87 -2.90
CA GLU A 46 1.58 5.51 -2.91
C GLU A 46 0.56 4.50 -2.41
N PHE A 47 0.48 3.35 -3.11
CA PHE A 47 -0.24 2.18 -2.61
C PHE A 47 0.75 1.33 -1.83
N ILE A 48 0.46 1.04 -0.57
CA ILE A 48 1.34 0.24 0.28
C ILE A 48 0.53 -0.85 0.98
N ASP A 49 0.96 -2.09 0.79
CA ASP A 49 0.35 -3.24 1.45
C ASP A 49 1.32 -3.77 2.51
N VAL A 50 0.79 -4.06 3.70
CA VAL A 50 1.59 -4.57 4.82
C VAL A 50 1.57 -6.09 4.77
N LYS A 51 2.74 -6.72 4.70
CA LYS A 51 2.85 -8.19 4.60
C LYS A 51 3.85 -8.74 5.60
N GLY A 52 3.43 -9.80 6.31
CA GLY A 52 4.35 -10.62 7.09
C GLY A 52 5.09 -11.61 6.21
N ALA A 53 4.38 -12.15 5.20
CA ALA A 53 4.95 -13.06 4.21
C ALA A 53 4.30 -12.81 2.86
N LEU A 54 5.06 -12.99 1.79
CA LEU A 54 4.56 -12.87 0.42
C LEU A 54 4.06 -14.23 -0.06
N THR A 55 2.80 -14.29 -0.45
CA THR A 55 2.21 -15.50 -1.00
C THR A 55 2.16 -15.44 -2.52
N PRO A 56 2.21 -16.59 -3.22
CA PRO A 56 2.08 -16.60 -4.68
C PRO A 56 0.78 -15.96 -5.17
N VAL A 57 -0.33 -16.14 -4.44
CA VAL A 57 -1.63 -15.57 -4.80
C VAL A 57 -1.58 -14.05 -4.75
N PHE A 58 -1.00 -13.49 -3.69
CA PHE A 58 -0.86 -12.04 -3.57
C PHE A 58 0.03 -11.47 -4.69
N LEU A 59 1.17 -12.12 -4.94
CA LEU A 59 2.11 -11.66 -5.98
C LEU A 59 1.45 -11.69 -7.37
N LEU A 60 0.65 -12.71 -7.65
CA LEU A 60 -0.08 -12.80 -8.91
C LEU A 60 -1.09 -11.66 -9.04
N LYS A 61 -1.89 -11.41 -8.01
CA LYS A 61 -2.88 -10.32 -8.02
C LYS A 61 -2.20 -8.95 -8.14
N LYS A 62 -1.10 -8.76 -7.44
CA LYS A 62 -0.31 -7.53 -7.51
C LYS A 62 0.16 -7.28 -8.95
N LYS A 63 0.70 -8.31 -9.59
CA LYS A 63 1.14 -8.21 -10.98
C LYS A 63 -0.01 -7.86 -11.92
N GLN A 64 -1.15 -8.52 -11.75
CA GLN A 64 -2.33 -8.28 -12.57
C GLN A 64 -2.80 -6.82 -12.44
N VAL A 65 -2.81 -6.29 -11.22
CA VAL A 65 -3.20 -4.90 -10.97
C VAL A 65 -2.20 -3.94 -11.62
N GLU A 66 -0.90 -4.19 -11.44
CA GLU A 66 0.14 -3.32 -12.00
C GLU A 66 0.18 -3.36 -13.53
N ASP A 67 -0.24 -4.49 -14.14
CA ASP A 67 -0.36 -4.60 -15.58
C ASP A 67 -1.60 -3.88 -16.11
N ALA A 68 -2.69 -3.86 -15.33
CA ALA A 68 -3.97 -3.29 -15.75
C ALA A 68 -4.07 -1.78 -15.50
N TYR A 69 -3.34 -1.26 -14.52
CA TYR A 69 -3.43 0.14 -14.10
C TYR A 69 -2.05 0.78 -14.05
N PRO A 70 -1.95 2.09 -14.29
CA PRO A 70 -0.66 2.79 -14.22
C PRO A 70 -0.29 3.09 -12.76
N LEU A 71 -0.15 2.05 -11.95
CA LEU A 71 0.21 2.18 -10.54
C LEU A 71 1.15 1.04 -10.13
N LYS A 72 1.85 1.26 -9.04
CA LYS A 72 2.70 0.25 -8.39
C LYS A 72 2.26 0.07 -6.96
N ILE A 73 2.29 -1.17 -6.49
CA ILE A 73 1.94 -1.49 -5.10
C ILE A 73 3.24 -1.81 -4.37
N LYS A 74 3.57 -0.98 -3.40
CA LYS A 74 4.73 -1.22 -2.54
C LYS A 74 4.35 -2.12 -1.38
N ILE A 75 5.34 -2.80 -0.84
CA ILE A 75 5.15 -3.73 0.26
C ILE A 75 5.90 -3.18 1.46
N ALA A 76 5.20 -3.07 2.60
CA ALA A 76 5.80 -2.73 3.87
C ALA A 76 5.97 -4.00 4.68
N LYS A 77 7.21 -4.32 5.04
CA LYS A 77 7.54 -5.50 5.83
C LYS A 77 8.33 -5.08 7.06
N LYS A 78 7.89 -5.54 8.22
CA LYS A 78 8.57 -5.24 9.47
C LYS A 78 9.71 -6.23 9.71
N LYS A 79 10.88 -5.71 10.00
CA LYS A 79 12.06 -6.50 10.40
C LYS A 79 12.53 -5.98 11.76
N GLY A 80 12.27 -6.74 12.81
CA GLY A 80 12.52 -6.27 14.16
C GLY A 80 11.68 -5.03 14.46
N LYS A 81 12.34 -3.92 14.74
CA LYS A 81 11.66 -2.65 15.02
C LYS A 81 11.62 -1.71 13.81
N ARG A 82 12.13 -2.17 12.66
CA ARG A 82 12.21 -1.34 11.45
C ARG A 82 11.23 -1.80 10.39
N TRP A 83 10.78 -0.86 9.58
CA TRP A 83 9.95 -1.13 8.42
C TRP A 83 10.78 -0.98 7.14
N SER A 84 10.71 -1.99 6.27
CA SER A 84 11.24 -1.92 4.91
C SER A 84 10.06 -1.74 3.96
N ILE A 85 10.19 -0.79 3.03
CA ILE A 85 9.16 -0.53 2.02
C ILE A 85 9.80 -0.67 0.65
N TYR A 86 9.28 -1.57 -0.19
CA TYR A 86 9.87 -1.86 -1.49
C TYR A 86 8.84 -2.29 -2.53
#